data_6338de0194f551a9f795e3ea2add2635
#
_entry.id   6338de0194f551a9f795e3ea2add2635
#
_cell.length_a   1.000
_cell.length_b   1.000
_cell.length_c   1.000
_cell.angle_alpha   90.00
_cell.angle_beta   90.00
_cell.angle_gamma   90.00
#
_symmetry.space_group_name_H-M   'P 1'
#
loop_
_entity.id
_entity.type
_entity.pdbx_description
1 polymer ?
#
loop_
_entity_poly.entity_id
_entity_poly.type
_entity_poly.pdbx_seq_one_letter_code
_entity_poly.pdbx_strand_id
1 'polypeptide(L)'
;MIRIAIDAMGGDFGAEPIISGVIEALKEAEFKAVLVGDSNAIKPLIPQPYLKNIEFIEATEVISMSDGATDALKRKDSTIYKAVELLKEKEVDAVVSAGHSGATMSLATLRVGRLKNVSRPAIATLMPNSKETATLVLDVGANVDCRSEHLFQFAIMGEAYAKEILGRKEPKVGLLSNGEEESKGNEVSKEAFKLESFTLSQNVI
;
A
#
# COMPACT_ATOMS: atom_id res chain seq x y z
N MET A 1 10.99 -14.57 -12.59
CA MET A 1 9.94 -13.63 -13.08
C MET A 1 9.11 -13.21 -11.88
N ILE A 2 8.91 -11.92 -11.68
CA ILE A 2 8.10 -11.38 -10.58
C ILE A 2 6.65 -11.84 -10.76
N ARG A 3 6.00 -12.24 -9.67
CA ARG A 3 4.60 -12.67 -9.61
C ARG A 3 3.81 -11.69 -8.77
N ILE A 4 2.72 -11.15 -9.31
CA ILE A 4 1.90 -10.14 -8.65
C ILE A 4 0.47 -10.65 -8.55
N ALA A 5 -0.05 -10.83 -7.34
CA ALA A 5 -1.47 -11.10 -7.13
C ALA A 5 -2.26 -9.80 -7.27
N ILE A 6 -3.35 -9.87 -8.01
CA ILE A 6 -4.20 -8.72 -8.30
C ILE A 6 -5.62 -9.07 -7.87
N ASP A 7 -6.17 -8.29 -6.95
CA ASP A 7 -7.58 -8.30 -6.60
C ASP A 7 -8.36 -7.79 -7.80
N ALA A 8 -8.81 -8.73 -8.64
CA ALA A 8 -9.32 -8.43 -9.97
C ALA A 8 -10.76 -7.90 -9.98
N MET A 9 -11.43 -7.87 -8.84
CA MET A 9 -12.83 -7.46 -8.74
C MET A 9 -13.07 -6.37 -7.68
N GLY A 10 -12.03 -5.94 -6.98
CA GLY A 10 -12.13 -4.88 -5.98
C GLY A 10 -12.35 -3.50 -6.60
N GLY A 11 -12.95 -2.58 -5.83
CA GLY A 11 -13.20 -1.20 -6.24
C GLY A 11 -14.60 -0.96 -6.81
N ASP A 12 -14.88 0.31 -7.14
CA ASP A 12 -16.23 0.79 -7.46
C ASP A 12 -16.71 0.38 -8.87
N PHE A 13 -15.79 0.04 -9.75
CA PHE A 13 -16.09 -0.20 -11.18
C PHE A 13 -15.88 -1.67 -11.62
N GLY A 14 -15.60 -2.57 -10.65
CA GLY A 14 -15.44 -3.99 -10.92
C GLY A 14 -14.19 -4.34 -11.74
N ALA A 15 -14.25 -5.45 -12.49
CA ALA A 15 -13.07 -6.05 -13.11
C ALA A 15 -12.52 -5.28 -14.33
N GLU A 16 -13.36 -4.62 -15.11
CA GLU A 16 -12.97 -4.07 -16.42
C GLU A 16 -11.81 -3.08 -16.34
N PRO A 17 -11.82 -2.01 -15.49
CA PRO A 17 -10.71 -1.09 -15.40
C PRO A 17 -9.44 -1.75 -14.81
N ILE A 18 -9.60 -2.72 -13.92
CA ILE A 18 -8.47 -3.45 -13.33
C ILE A 18 -7.76 -4.27 -14.42
N ILE A 19 -8.51 -5.03 -15.19
CA ILE A 19 -7.96 -5.85 -16.27
C ILE A 19 -7.33 -4.97 -17.36
N SER A 20 -7.94 -3.85 -17.70
CA SER A 20 -7.35 -2.87 -18.61
C SER A 20 -5.99 -2.39 -18.11
N GLY A 21 -5.90 -2.02 -16.81
CA GLY A 21 -4.64 -1.62 -16.18
C GLY A 21 -3.58 -2.73 -16.17
N VAL A 22 -3.97 -3.97 -15.94
CA VAL A 22 -3.06 -5.13 -16.02
C VAL A 22 -2.49 -5.31 -17.43
N ILE A 23 -3.33 -5.16 -18.45
CA ILE A 23 -2.89 -5.26 -19.85
C ILE A 23 -1.91 -4.14 -20.20
N GLU A 24 -2.17 -2.91 -19.77
CA GLU A 24 -1.24 -1.79 -19.98
C GLU A 24 0.09 -2.05 -19.26
N ALA A 25 0.08 -2.50 -18.01
CA ALA A 25 1.28 -2.84 -17.28
C ALA A 25 2.11 -3.96 -17.96
N LEU A 26 1.44 -4.97 -18.53
CA LEU A 26 2.10 -6.06 -19.27
C LEU A 26 2.71 -5.62 -20.60
N LYS A 27 2.36 -4.43 -21.13
CA LYS A 27 3.05 -3.82 -22.27
C LYS A 27 4.36 -3.15 -21.88
N GLU A 28 4.43 -2.66 -20.64
CA GLU A 28 5.56 -1.87 -20.14
C GLU A 28 6.59 -2.72 -19.39
N ALA A 29 6.14 -3.83 -18.74
CA ALA A 29 7.00 -4.64 -17.90
C ALA A 29 6.68 -6.14 -18.04
N GLU A 30 7.70 -6.97 -17.86
CA GLU A 30 7.57 -8.43 -17.86
C GLU A 30 7.36 -8.96 -16.44
N PHE A 31 6.15 -9.44 -16.15
CA PHE A 31 5.77 -10.10 -14.90
C PHE A 31 4.67 -11.13 -15.12
N LYS A 32 4.40 -11.94 -14.10
CA LYS A 32 3.27 -12.87 -14.06
C LYS A 32 2.15 -12.25 -13.24
N ALA A 33 1.01 -11.97 -13.88
CA ALA A 33 -0.20 -11.50 -13.19
C ALA A 33 -1.00 -12.70 -12.67
N VAL A 34 -1.25 -12.75 -11.38
CA VAL A 34 -2.13 -13.75 -10.74
C VAL A 34 -3.45 -13.06 -10.41
N LEU A 35 -4.43 -13.20 -11.27
CA LEU A 35 -5.74 -12.57 -11.13
C LEU A 35 -6.61 -13.36 -10.16
N VAL A 36 -7.03 -12.72 -9.09
CA VAL A 36 -7.88 -13.33 -8.07
C VAL A 36 -9.31 -12.81 -8.23
N GLY A 37 -10.24 -13.68 -8.59
CA GLY A 37 -11.64 -13.32 -8.86
C GLY A 37 -12.41 -14.39 -9.60
N ASP A 38 -13.61 -14.06 -10.07
CA ASP A 38 -14.41 -14.94 -10.92
C ASP A 38 -13.79 -15.02 -12.33
N SER A 39 -13.16 -16.14 -12.64
CA SER A 39 -12.49 -16.33 -13.93
C SER A 39 -13.46 -16.29 -15.13
N ASN A 40 -14.73 -16.59 -14.95
CA ASN A 40 -15.72 -16.50 -16.02
C ASN A 40 -16.03 -15.04 -16.38
N ALA A 41 -16.02 -14.16 -15.39
CA ALA A 41 -16.21 -12.72 -15.61
C ALA A 41 -14.94 -12.05 -16.16
N ILE A 42 -13.75 -12.50 -15.73
CA ILE A 42 -12.47 -11.87 -16.04
C ILE A 42 -11.91 -12.29 -17.40
N LYS A 43 -11.93 -13.59 -17.73
CA LYS A 43 -11.32 -14.14 -18.96
C LYS A 43 -11.77 -13.46 -20.26
N PRO A 44 -13.06 -13.15 -20.45
CA PRO A 44 -13.51 -12.48 -21.67
C PRO A 44 -12.92 -11.08 -21.89
N LEU A 45 -12.43 -10.43 -20.82
CA LEU A 45 -11.84 -9.10 -20.87
C LEU A 45 -10.36 -9.13 -21.32
N ILE A 46 -9.75 -10.31 -21.42
CA ILE A 46 -8.31 -10.46 -21.66
C ILE A 46 -8.05 -10.87 -23.12
N PRO A 47 -7.32 -10.04 -23.89
CA PRO A 47 -6.89 -10.43 -25.23
C PRO A 47 -5.95 -11.64 -25.21
N GLN A 48 -6.12 -12.55 -26.15
CA GLN A 48 -5.38 -13.81 -26.28
C GLN A 48 -3.86 -13.72 -26.08
N PRO A 49 -3.13 -12.73 -26.63
CA PRO A 49 -1.68 -12.65 -26.49
C PRO A 49 -1.18 -12.53 -25.05
N TYR A 50 -2.01 -12.00 -24.13
CA TYR A 50 -1.64 -11.77 -22.73
C TYR A 50 -1.93 -12.97 -21.82
N LEU A 51 -2.73 -13.94 -22.24
CA LEU A 51 -3.10 -15.11 -21.42
C LEU A 51 -1.88 -15.91 -20.94
N LYS A 52 -0.81 -15.96 -21.72
CA LYS A 52 0.43 -16.64 -21.34
C LYS A 52 1.10 -16.05 -20.08
N ASN A 53 0.86 -14.76 -19.79
CA ASN A 53 1.41 -14.03 -18.65
C ASN A 53 0.44 -13.98 -17.46
N ILE A 54 -0.73 -14.63 -17.56
CA ILE A 54 -1.80 -14.54 -16.57
C ILE A 54 -2.10 -15.91 -15.98
N GLU A 55 -2.28 -15.97 -14.67
CA GLU A 55 -2.83 -17.09 -13.93
C GLU A 55 -4.12 -16.66 -13.25
N PHE A 56 -5.01 -17.61 -12.95
CA PHE A 56 -6.30 -17.34 -12.33
C PHE A 56 -6.42 -18.09 -11.01
N ILE A 57 -6.86 -17.37 -9.99
CA ILE A 57 -7.25 -17.94 -8.69
C ILE A 57 -8.72 -17.58 -8.48
N GLU A 58 -9.55 -18.61 -8.35
CA GLU A 58 -10.99 -18.42 -8.14
C GLU A 58 -11.29 -17.78 -6.78
N ALA A 59 -12.11 -16.75 -6.81
CA ALA A 59 -12.66 -16.11 -5.64
C ALA A 59 -14.08 -15.62 -5.94
N THR A 60 -15.01 -15.88 -5.02
CA THR A 60 -16.44 -15.66 -5.27
C THR A 60 -16.99 -14.43 -4.52
N GLU A 61 -16.21 -13.88 -3.59
CA GLU A 61 -16.63 -12.75 -2.76
C GLU A 61 -15.78 -11.52 -3.02
N VAL A 62 -16.40 -10.36 -2.93
CA VAL A 62 -15.74 -9.05 -3.00
C VAL A 62 -16.03 -8.29 -1.71
N ILE A 63 -15.04 -7.63 -1.14
CA ILE A 63 -15.22 -6.69 -0.03
C ILE A 63 -15.71 -5.37 -0.61
N SER A 64 -16.92 -4.97 -0.22
CA SER A 64 -17.52 -3.70 -0.62
C SER A 64 -16.84 -2.53 0.09
N MET A 65 -16.85 -1.35 -0.54
CA MET A 65 -16.36 -0.10 0.08
C MET A 65 -17.16 0.30 1.32
N SER A 66 -18.39 -0.22 1.50
CA SER A 66 -19.24 -0.01 2.69
C SER A 66 -19.02 -1.04 3.80
N ASP A 67 -18.26 -2.11 3.55
CA ASP A 67 -17.96 -3.13 4.57
C ASP A 67 -16.98 -2.56 5.62
N GLY A 68 -16.98 -3.15 6.82
CA GLY A 68 -15.98 -2.81 7.83
C GLY A 68 -14.57 -3.27 7.42
N ALA A 69 -13.55 -2.49 7.73
CA ALA A 69 -12.14 -2.81 7.39
C ALA A 69 -11.68 -4.19 7.89
N THR A 70 -12.26 -4.68 8.99
CA THR A 70 -11.92 -5.99 9.58
C THR A 70 -12.80 -7.15 9.07
N ASP A 71 -13.85 -6.87 8.32
CA ASP A 71 -14.75 -7.92 7.81
C ASP A 71 -14.04 -8.84 6.82
N ALA A 72 -13.08 -8.31 6.08
CA ALA A 72 -12.23 -9.08 5.20
C ALA A 72 -11.50 -10.24 5.89
N LEU A 73 -11.20 -10.12 7.19
CA LEU A 73 -10.54 -11.20 7.97
C LEU A 73 -11.41 -12.44 8.12
N LYS A 74 -12.74 -12.30 8.05
CA LYS A 74 -13.71 -13.38 8.18
C LYS A 74 -14.12 -13.96 6.83
N ARG A 75 -13.99 -13.19 5.75
CA ARG A 75 -14.43 -13.55 4.39
C ARG A 75 -13.26 -14.12 3.58
N LYS A 76 -12.93 -15.38 3.90
CA LYS A 76 -11.76 -16.08 3.33
C LYS A 76 -11.84 -16.34 1.82
N ASP A 77 -13.05 -16.32 1.27
CA ASP A 77 -13.29 -16.47 -0.17
C ASP A 77 -13.32 -15.13 -0.92
N SER A 78 -13.02 -14.02 -0.23
CA SER A 78 -12.90 -12.73 -0.89
C SER A 78 -11.61 -12.61 -1.71
N THR A 79 -11.70 -11.87 -2.80
CA THR A 79 -10.61 -11.65 -3.76
C THR A 79 -9.37 -11.10 -3.07
N ILE A 80 -9.53 -10.07 -2.23
CA ILE A 80 -8.41 -9.47 -1.50
C ILE A 80 -7.82 -10.40 -0.43
N TYR A 81 -8.66 -11.21 0.26
CA TYR A 81 -8.15 -12.16 1.24
C TYR A 81 -7.24 -13.19 0.59
N LYS A 82 -7.71 -13.82 -0.50
CA LYS A 82 -6.91 -14.81 -1.25
C LYS A 82 -5.64 -14.21 -1.82
N ALA A 83 -5.70 -12.99 -2.38
CA ALA A 83 -4.51 -12.29 -2.87
C ALA A 83 -3.46 -12.09 -1.77
N VAL A 84 -3.88 -11.69 -0.56
CA VAL A 84 -2.97 -11.50 0.58
C VAL A 84 -2.45 -12.83 1.12
N GLU A 85 -3.24 -13.91 1.12
CA GLU A 85 -2.74 -15.24 1.52
C GLU A 85 -1.65 -15.74 0.57
N LEU A 86 -1.78 -15.55 -0.74
CA LEU A 86 -0.72 -15.88 -1.70
C LEU A 86 0.60 -15.16 -1.37
N LEU A 87 0.53 -13.89 -0.96
CA LEU A 87 1.71 -13.14 -0.54
C LEU A 87 2.31 -13.70 0.75
N LYS A 88 1.48 -14.01 1.73
CA LYS A 88 1.90 -14.60 3.00
C LYS A 88 2.58 -15.95 2.79
N GLU A 89 2.06 -16.77 1.88
CA GLU A 89 2.59 -18.09 1.53
C GLU A 89 3.80 -18.01 0.59
N LYS A 90 4.19 -16.79 0.18
CA LYS A 90 5.31 -16.51 -0.73
C LYS A 90 5.13 -17.11 -2.12
N GLU A 91 3.90 -17.31 -2.53
CA GLU A 91 3.55 -17.74 -3.89
C GLU A 91 3.57 -16.56 -4.88
N VAL A 92 3.49 -15.33 -4.36
CA VAL A 92 3.64 -14.09 -5.12
C VAL A 92 4.57 -13.11 -4.40
N ASP A 93 5.13 -12.17 -5.15
CA ASP A 93 6.07 -11.16 -4.64
C ASP A 93 5.37 -9.88 -4.18
N ALA A 94 4.16 -9.61 -4.69
CA ALA A 94 3.38 -8.43 -4.35
C ALA A 94 1.87 -8.67 -4.50
N VAL A 95 1.08 -7.79 -3.88
CA VAL A 95 -0.39 -7.70 -4.04
C VAL A 95 -0.75 -6.31 -4.50
N VAL A 96 -1.68 -6.23 -5.45
CA VAL A 96 -2.31 -4.98 -5.92
C VAL A 96 -3.82 -5.09 -5.74
N SER A 97 -4.44 -4.09 -5.15
CA SER A 97 -5.89 -3.98 -5.02
C SER A 97 -6.31 -2.53 -5.23
N ALA A 98 -7.37 -2.33 -6.01
CA ALA A 98 -8.08 -1.06 -6.15
C ALA A 98 -9.34 -1.00 -5.26
N GLY A 99 -9.51 -2.00 -4.38
CA GLY A 99 -10.63 -2.13 -3.48
C GLY A 99 -10.49 -1.38 -2.16
N HIS A 100 -11.13 -1.88 -1.13
CA HIS A 100 -11.22 -1.25 0.19
C HIS A 100 -9.85 -1.17 0.89
N SER A 101 -9.27 0.02 0.96
CA SER A 101 -7.92 0.27 1.53
C SER A 101 -7.78 -0.19 2.98
N GLY A 102 -8.81 0.03 3.82
CA GLY A 102 -8.81 -0.44 5.20
C GLY A 102 -8.80 -1.97 5.33
N ALA A 103 -9.52 -2.68 4.44
CA ALA A 103 -9.51 -4.14 4.39
C ALA A 103 -8.14 -4.66 3.96
N THR A 104 -7.56 -4.06 2.92
CA THR A 104 -6.21 -4.39 2.43
C THR A 104 -5.17 -4.22 3.53
N MET A 105 -5.19 -3.08 4.24
CA MET A 105 -4.26 -2.81 5.34
C MET A 105 -4.47 -3.76 6.51
N SER A 106 -5.73 -4.07 6.88
CA SER A 106 -6.05 -5.00 7.97
C SER A 106 -5.53 -6.40 7.66
N LEU A 107 -5.74 -6.88 6.44
CA LEU A 107 -5.24 -8.18 5.97
C LEU A 107 -3.71 -8.19 5.93
N ALA A 108 -3.07 -7.19 5.33
CA ALA A 108 -1.62 -7.08 5.29
C ALA A 108 -1.02 -7.11 6.70
N THR A 109 -1.58 -6.34 7.63
CA THR A 109 -1.10 -6.24 9.01
C THR A 109 -1.24 -7.55 9.78
N LEU A 110 -2.39 -8.24 9.64
CA LEU A 110 -2.74 -9.39 10.48
C LEU A 110 -2.41 -10.74 9.84
N ARG A 111 -2.30 -10.81 8.51
CA ARG A 111 -1.99 -12.05 7.79
C ARG A 111 -0.52 -12.13 7.36
N VAL A 112 0.02 -11.08 6.73
CA VAL A 112 1.44 -11.01 6.36
C VAL A 112 2.29 -10.65 7.57
N GLY A 113 1.80 -9.73 8.40
CA GLY A 113 2.47 -9.29 9.60
C GLY A 113 3.20 -7.96 9.43
N ARG A 114 3.70 -7.45 10.54
CA ARG A 114 4.46 -6.19 10.62
C ARG A 114 5.96 -6.48 10.70
N LEU A 115 6.77 -5.55 10.23
CA LEU A 115 8.20 -5.58 10.48
C LEU A 115 8.48 -5.51 12.00
N LYS A 116 9.56 -6.14 12.43
CA LYS A 116 9.99 -6.09 13.83
C LYS A 116 10.18 -4.62 14.24
N ASN A 117 9.68 -4.26 15.41
CA ASN A 117 9.71 -2.92 15.99
C ASN A 117 8.84 -1.87 15.28
N VAL A 118 8.01 -2.24 14.31
CA VAL A 118 7.01 -1.35 13.72
C VAL A 118 5.67 -1.56 14.44
N SER A 119 5.18 -0.54 15.13
CA SER A 119 3.94 -0.59 15.91
C SER A 119 2.71 -0.56 15.01
N ARG A 120 2.74 0.25 13.95
CA ARG A 120 1.67 0.36 12.96
C ARG A 120 2.24 0.50 11.55
N PRO A 121 1.63 -0.12 10.54
CA PRO A 121 1.95 0.17 9.14
C PRO A 121 1.44 1.58 8.79
N ALA A 122 2.05 2.19 7.78
CA ALA A 122 1.60 3.44 7.19
C ALA A 122 1.36 3.27 5.69
N ILE A 123 0.38 3.96 5.14
CA ILE A 123 0.21 4.06 3.70
C ILE A 123 1.13 5.16 3.20
N ALA A 124 2.03 4.77 2.29
CA ALA A 124 2.96 5.68 1.64
C ALA A 124 2.45 6.08 0.25
N THR A 125 2.55 7.36 -0.09
CA THR A 125 2.25 7.84 -1.43
C THR A 125 3.30 8.83 -1.90
N LEU A 126 3.49 8.91 -3.22
CA LEU A 126 4.37 9.88 -3.85
C LEU A 126 3.53 11.04 -4.38
N MET A 127 3.76 12.23 -3.85
CA MET A 127 3.09 13.45 -4.30
C MET A 127 4.06 14.31 -5.12
N PRO A 128 3.62 14.85 -6.26
CA PRO A 128 4.45 15.78 -7.04
C PRO A 128 4.78 17.02 -6.22
N ASN A 129 5.93 17.61 -6.45
CA ASN A 129 6.35 18.84 -5.80
C ASN A 129 6.85 19.87 -6.81
N SER A 130 7.09 21.11 -6.37
CA SER A 130 7.50 22.22 -7.22
C SER A 130 8.90 22.07 -7.87
N LYS A 131 9.66 21.05 -7.49
CA LYS A 131 11.00 20.76 -8.03
C LYS A 131 10.99 19.66 -9.09
N GLU A 132 9.83 19.35 -9.66
CA GLU A 132 9.64 18.27 -10.66
C GLU A 132 10.10 16.90 -10.17
N THR A 133 10.12 16.71 -8.84
CA THR A 133 10.40 15.45 -8.18
C THR A 133 9.14 14.98 -7.43
N ALA A 134 9.26 13.99 -6.56
CA ALA A 134 8.14 13.56 -5.73
C ALA A 134 8.51 13.67 -4.25
N THR A 135 7.53 14.02 -3.42
CA THR A 135 7.63 13.94 -1.96
C THR A 135 6.94 12.68 -1.50
N LEU A 136 7.65 11.85 -0.75
CA LEU A 136 7.05 10.69 -0.10
C LEU A 136 6.27 11.15 1.13
N VAL A 137 4.99 10.87 1.18
CA VAL A 137 4.10 11.20 2.31
C VAL A 137 3.69 9.92 3.02
N LEU A 138 3.85 9.87 4.33
CA LEU A 138 3.38 8.85 5.27
C LEU A 138 2.68 9.58 6.44
N ASP A 139 1.53 9.26 6.87
CA ASP A 139 0.53 8.28 6.50
C ASP A 139 -0.65 9.02 5.84
N VAL A 140 -1.18 8.49 4.74
CA VAL A 140 -2.26 9.15 4.00
C VAL A 140 -3.64 8.59 4.37
N GLY A 141 -3.90 8.43 5.67
CA GLY A 141 -5.23 8.12 6.19
C GLY A 141 -5.44 6.68 6.64
N ALA A 142 -4.38 5.87 6.75
CA ALA A 142 -4.49 4.52 7.29
C ALA A 142 -4.67 4.52 8.83
N ASN A 143 -4.12 5.51 9.50
CA ASN A 143 -4.18 5.64 10.95
C ASN A 143 -4.80 6.99 11.33
N VAL A 144 -5.99 6.96 11.92
CA VAL A 144 -6.70 8.18 12.36
C VAL A 144 -6.08 8.73 13.66
N ASP A 145 -5.84 7.85 14.64
CA ASP A 145 -5.32 8.23 15.97
C ASP A 145 -3.86 7.78 16.10
N CYS A 146 -2.94 8.64 15.68
CA CYS A 146 -1.52 8.43 15.88
C CYS A 146 -1.04 8.93 17.25
N ARG A 147 -0.06 8.23 17.82
CA ARG A 147 0.77 8.72 18.92
C ARG A 147 2.08 9.27 18.34
N SER A 148 2.79 10.06 19.14
CA SER A 148 4.12 10.58 18.79
C SER A 148 5.09 9.50 18.33
N GLU A 149 5.12 8.35 19.01
CA GLU A 149 5.93 7.19 18.64
C GLU A 149 5.58 6.63 17.24
N HIS A 150 4.31 6.68 16.83
CA HIS A 150 3.91 6.24 15.48
C HIS A 150 4.45 7.18 14.42
N LEU A 151 4.31 8.50 14.62
CA LEU A 151 4.83 9.51 13.70
C LEU A 151 6.34 9.40 13.56
N PHE A 152 7.05 9.21 14.68
CA PHE A 152 8.48 8.95 14.70
C PHE A 152 8.85 7.68 13.89
N GLN A 153 8.12 6.58 14.07
CA GLN A 153 8.37 5.37 13.28
C GLN A 153 8.08 5.59 11.79
N PHE A 154 7.06 6.38 11.44
CA PHE A 154 6.77 6.72 10.06
C PHE A 154 7.89 7.56 9.44
N ALA A 155 8.49 8.47 10.20
CA ALA A 155 9.66 9.24 9.76
C ALA A 155 10.84 8.32 9.41
N ILE A 156 11.17 7.36 10.28
CA ILE A 156 12.24 6.37 10.03
C ILE A 156 11.92 5.51 8.80
N MET A 157 10.67 5.03 8.68
CA MET A 157 10.26 4.23 7.53
C MET A 157 10.31 5.04 6.23
N GLY A 158 9.90 6.31 6.28
CA GLY A 158 9.96 7.21 5.14
C GLY A 158 11.38 7.50 4.70
N GLU A 159 12.29 7.73 5.64
CA GLU A 159 13.71 7.91 5.35
C GLU A 159 14.32 6.67 4.69
N ALA A 160 14.07 5.49 5.26
CA ALA A 160 14.56 4.22 4.71
C ALA A 160 14.02 3.97 3.29
N TYR A 161 12.71 4.17 3.08
CA TYR A 161 12.09 4.04 1.76
C TYR A 161 12.71 5.02 0.74
N ALA A 162 12.90 6.27 1.15
CA ALA A 162 13.47 7.28 0.27
C ALA A 162 14.93 6.94 -0.12
N LYS A 163 15.70 6.35 0.78
CA LYS A 163 17.09 5.90 0.50
C LYS A 163 17.09 4.66 -0.40
N GLU A 164 16.42 3.61 0.01
CA GLU A 164 16.54 2.28 -0.61
C GLU A 164 15.74 2.15 -1.91
N ILE A 165 14.55 2.76 -1.97
CA ILE A 165 13.65 2.61 -3.11
C ILE A 165 13.74 3.80 -4.07
N LEU A 166 13.81 5.03 -3.54
CA LEU A 166 13.88 6.22 -4.38
C LEU A 166 15.32 6.67 -4.69
N GLY A 167 16.34 5.99 -4.17
CA GLY A 167 17.76 6.26 -4.42
C GLY A 167 18.25 7.62 -3.90
N ARG A 168 17.57 8.22 -2.92
CA ARG A 168 17.95 9.52 -2.34
C ARG A 168 19.08 9.34 -1.34
N LYS A 169 20.21 9.98 -1.56
CA LYS A 169 21.38 9.86 -0.68
C LYS A 169 21.13 10.46 0.71
N GLU A 170 20.51 11.64 0.75
CA GLU A 170 20.27 12.42 1.96
C GLU A 170 18.82 12.95 1.95
N PRO A 171 17.83 12.07 2.20
CA PRO A 171 16.45 12.52 2.25
C PRO A 171 16.22 13.39 3.48
N LYS A 172 15.49 14.47 3.29
CA LYS A 172 15.02 15.31 4.40
C LYS A 172 13.67 14.80 4.85
N VAL A 173 13.48 14.74 6.16
CA VAL A 173 12.22 14.36 6.79
C VAL A 173 11.57 15.59 7.38
N GLY A 174 10.30 15.82 7.07
CA GLY A 174 9.51 16.91 7.62
C GLY A 174 8.25 16.37 8.29
N LEU A 175 7.90 16.94 9.41
CA LEU A 175 6.64 16.64 10.09
C LEU A 175 5.58 17.66 9.67
N LEU A 176 4.52 17.19 9.03
CA LEU A 176 3.42 18.05 8.59
C LEU A 176 2.70 18.65 9.81
N SER A 177 2.62 19.96 9.86
CA SER A 177 1.95 20.72 10.91
C SER A 177 1.18 21.90 10.33
N ASN A 178 0.46 22.64 11.17
CA ASN A 178 -0.30 23.83 10.78
C ASN A 178 0.53 25.13 10.78
N GLY A 179 1.85 25.05 10.84
CA GLY A 179 2.80 26.14 10.79
C GLY A 179 4.22 25.68 11.01
N GLU A 180 5.20 26.53 10.72
CA GLU A 180 6.64 26.22 10.77
C GLU A 180 7.25 26.51 12.16
N GLU A 181 6.57 27.31 13.00
CA GLU A 181 7.08 27.66 14.31
C GLU A 181 6.95 26.51 15.32
N GLU A 182 7.89 26.34 16.22
CA GLU A 182 7.89 25.31 17.28
C GLU A 182 6.62 25.32 18.16
N SER A 183 5.95 26.46 18.24
CA SER A 183 4.69 26.60 18.98
C SER A 183 3.49 25.96 18.28
N LYS A 184 3.58 25.71 16.98
CA LYS A 184 2.51 25.14 16.14
C LYS A 184 2.42 23.62 16.30
N GLY A 185 1.29 23.08 15.80
CA GLY A 185 0.99 21.67 15.96
C GLY A 185 0.28 21.33 17.26
N ASN A 186 -0.20 20.10 17.35
CA ASN A 186 -0.78 19.56 18.57
C ASN A 186 0.32 18.91 19.47
N GLU A 187 -0.06 18.43 20.65
CA GLU A 187 0.90 17.82 21.57
C GLU A 187 1.62 16.61 20.97
N VAL A 188 0.90 15.81 20.19
CA VAL A 188 1.45 14.61 19.53
C VAL A 188 2.53 14.98 18.51
N SER A 189 2.26 16.00 17.65
CA SER A 189 3.26 16.44 16.68
C SER A 189 4.48 17.09 17.33
N LYS A 190 4.28 17.89 18.38
CA LYS A 190 5.40 18.50 19.14
C LYS A 190 6.28 17.46 19.84
N GLU A 191 5.68 16.42 20.38
CA GLU A 191 6.42 15.32 21.01
C GLU A 191 7.15 14.47 19.96
N ALA A 192 6.50 14.17 18.82
CA ALA A 192 7.12 13.47 17.69
C ALA A 192 8.35 14.23 17.17
N PHE A 193 8.24 15.53 16.98
CA PHE A 193 9.33 16.38 16.53
C PHE A 193 10.56 16.29 17.46
N LYS A 194 10.34 16.27 18.78
CA LYS A 194 11.45 16.08 19.73
C LYS A 194 12.13 14.73 19.54
N LEU A 195 11.37 13.64 19.36
CA LEU A 195 11.92 12.31 19.12
C LEU A 195 12.72 12.24 17.80
N GLU A 196 12.21 12.86 16.74
CA GLU A 196 12.87 12.94 15.43
C GLU A 196 14.19 13.72 15.51
N SER A 197 14.20 14.87 16.20
CA SER A 197 15.38 15.72 16.36
C SER A 197 16.54 15.01 17.06
N PHE A 198 16.28 14.06 17.94
CA PHE A 198 17.31 13.26 18.59
C PHE A 198 17.92 12.18 17.68
N THR A 199 17.14 11.65 16.72
CA THR A 199 17.54 10.46 15.95
C THR A 199 17.92 10.80 14.50
N LEU A 200 17.25 11.79 13.91
CA LEU A 200 17.42 12.22 12.52
C LEU A 200 18.18 13.55 12.43
N SER A 201 19.05 13.83 13.36
CA SER A 201 19.61 15.12 13.80
C SER A 201 20.21 16.05 12.75
N GLN A 202 20.19 15.71 11.46
CA GLN A 202 20.66 16.60 10.38
C GLN A 202 19.65 16.80 9.24
N ASN A 203 18.52 16.11 9.25
CA ASN A 203 17.59 16.05 8.11
C ASN A 203 16.13 16.36 8.42
N VAL A 204 15.81 16.86 9.63
CA VAL A 204 14.44 17.27 10.01
C VAL A 204 14.24 18.75 9.66
N ILE A 205 13.11 19.05 8.99
CA ILE A 205 12.67 20.41 8.63
C ILE A 205 11.35 20.68 9.32
#